data_4dde543b1143796b96ed8eb1df1440f9
#
_entry.id   4dde543b1143796b96ed8eb1df1440f9
#
_cell.length_a   1.000
_cell.length_b   1.000
_cell.length_c   1.000
_cell.angle_alpha   90.00
_cell.angle_beta   90.00
_cell.angle_gamma   90.00
#
_symmetry.space_group_name_H-M   'P 1'
#
loop_
_entity.id
_entity.type
_entity.pdbx_description
1 polymer ?
#
loop_
_entity_poly.entity_id
_entity_poly.type
_entity_poly.pdbx_seq_one_letter_code
_entity_poly.pdbx_strand_id
1 'polypeptide(L)'
;MKRLLKLAEKIKNKELRKKTIEFLKNPEITNKKFKYPSSKFEDAPAGPMDFHHAYPGGLLDHTYSVVLSCISVAENLQKVYPDIKINMDHLISAALLHDIMKIFIFRWNNGVVLQTDTLMDHGIWAAAELYARDFPEEVIHIVASHFGPSGPNPPQTTEAIILHFVDQLDAMVDANINFMKNEKLRVLFLPEEEKKSSK
;
A
#
# COMPACT_ATOMS: atom_id res chain seq x y z
N MET A 1 -2.80 11.61 7.67
CA MET A 1 -1.85 11.10 8.69
C MET A 1 -2.49 10.65 10.01
N LYS A 2 -3.31 11.46 10.74
CA LYS A 2 -3.86 11.07 12.07
C LYS A 2 -4.48 9.67 12.13
N ARG A 3 -5.24 9.26 11.10
CA ARG A 3 -5.89 7.93 11.06
C ARG A 3 -4.89 6.76 10.96
N LEU A 4 -3.77 6.91 10.24
CA LEU A 4 -2.73 5.89 10.17
C LEU A 4 -1.98 5.77 11.51
N LEU A 5 -1.66 6.90 12.14
CA LEU A 5 -1.03 6.91 13.47
C LEU A 5 -1.92 6.22 14.52
N LYS A 6 -3.26 6.41 14.45
CA LYS A 6 -4.19 5.68 15.33
C LYS A 6 -4.17 4.16 15.10
N LEU A 7 -3.94 3.71 13.86
CA LEU A 7 -3.78 2.29 13.57
C LEU A 7 -2.41 1.77 14.08
N ALA A 8 -1.35 2.55 13.95
CA ALA A 8 -0.03 2.19 14.49
C ALA A 8 -0.06 2.00 16.02
N GLU A 9 -0.93 2.70 16.76
CA GLU A 9 -1.10 2.48 18.21
C GLU A 9 -1.64 1.09 18.57
N LYS A 10 -2.20 0.34 17.61
CA LYS A 10 -2.62 -1.07 17.82
C LYS A 10 -1.43 -2.04 17.90
N ILE A 11 -0.23 -1.65 17.46
CA ILE A 11 0.99 -2.43 17.60
C ILE A 11 1.34 -2.50 19.10
N LYS A 12 1.36 -3.70 19.68
CA LYS A 12 1.60 -3.93 21.11
C LYS A 12 3.07 -3.82 21.47
N ASN A 13 3.97 -4.31 20.61
CA ASN A 13 5.41 -4.17 20.77
C ASN A 13 5.79 -2.70 20.72
N LYS A 14 6.26 -2.17 21.84
CA LYS A 14 6.55 -0.73 22.01
C LYS A 14 7.67 -0.23 21.09
N GLU A 15 8.70 -1.04 20.87
CA GLU A 15 9.84 -0.68 20.02
C GLU A 15 9.41 -0.65 18.55
N LEU A 16 8.76 -1.70 18.07
CA LEU A 16 8.24 -1.78 16.68
C LEU A 16 7.25 -0.64 16.42
N ARG A 17 6.32 -0.38 17.35
CA ARG A 17 5.38 0.74 17.26
C ARG A 17 6.09 2.07 17.11
N LYS A 18 7.11 2.33 17.95
CA LYS A 18 7.90 3.56 17.90
C LYS A 18 8.56 3.72 16.54
N LYS A 19 9.29 2.70 16.06
CA LYS A 19 9.96 2.70 14.74
C LYS A 19 8.95 2.95 13.60
N THR A 20 7.80 2.26 13.63
CA THR A 20 6.74 2.42 12.62
C THR A 20 6.21 3.85 12.60
N ILE A 21 5.89 4.42 13.76
CA ILE A 21 5.38 5.79 13.87
C ILE A 21 6.43 6.82 13.42
N GLU A 22 7.69 6.65 13.82
CA GLU A 22 8.79 7.54 13.43
C GLU A 22 8.97 7.55 11.91
N PHE A 23 8.97 6.38 11.27
CA PHE A 23 9.13 6.30 9.83
C PHE A 23 7.91 6.84 9.08
N LEU A 24 6.68 6.59 9.54
CA LEU A 24 5.47 7.19 8.97
C LEU A 24 5.48 8.73 9.04
N LYS A 25 5.94 9.30 10.17
CA LYS A 25 5.95 10.76 10.37
C LYS A 25 7.04 11.46 9.59
N ASN A 26 8.16 10.80 9.41
CA ASN A 26 9.35 11.37 8.77
C ASN A 26 10.00 10.34 7.82
N PRO A 27 9.37 10.03 6.68
CA PRO A 27 9.90 9.10 5.72
C PRO A 27 11.08 9.74 4.98
N GLU A 28 12.29 9.44 5.42
CA GLU A 28 13.54 9.89 4.80
C GLU A 28 14.28 8.75 4.13
N ILE A 29 15.03 9.07 3.08
CA ILE A 29 15.96 8.15 2.44
C ILE A 29 17.23 8.08 3.28
N THR A 30 17.59 6.86 3.75
CA THR A 30 18.79 6.63 4.57
C THR A 30 20.07 6.89 3.77
N ASN A 31 20.12 6.41 2.52
CA ASN A 31 21.26 6.66 1.65
C ASN A 31 21.24 8.10 1.10
N LYS A 32 22.07 8.96 1.70
CA LYS A 32 22.13 10.40 1.35
C LYS A 32 22.68 10.70 -0.05
N LYS A 33 23.11 9.70 -0.82
CA LYS A 33 23.44 9.85 -2.24
C LYS A 33 22.20 9.91 -3.12
N PHE A 34 21.08 9.34 -2.67
CA PHE A 34 19.79 9.40 -3.37
C PHE A 34 19.11 10.74 -3.08
N LYS A 35 18.84 11.50 -4.13
CA LYS A 35 18.34 12.87 -4.09
C LYS A 35 17.01 12.99 -4.82
N TYR A 36 16.03 12.17 -4.44
CA TYR A 36 14.70 12.26 -5.03
C TYR A 36 13.82 13.24 -4.24
N PRO A 37 13.05 14.08 -4.93
CA PRO A 37 12.08 14.94 -4.29
C PRO A 37 10.94 14.07 -3.71
N SER A 38 10.45 14.41 -2.52
CA SER A 38 9.32 13.73 -1.89
C SER A 38 8.03 14.54 -1.95
N SER A 39 6.91 13.86 -2.08
CA SER A 39 5.60 14.40 -1.76
C SER A 39 5.35 14.30 -0.25
N LYS A 40 4.45 15.13 0.28
CA LYS A 40 3.88 14.80 1.59
C LYS A 40 3.02 13.54 1.45
N PHE A 41 3.03 12.69 2.45
CA PHE A 41 2.26 11.44 2.42
C PHE A 41 0.75 11.70 2.20
N GLU A 42 0.24 12.79 2.77
CA GLU A 42 -1.14 13.20 2.62
C GLU A 42 -1.52 13.72 1.23
N ASP A 43 -0.54 14.08 0.42
CA ASP A 43 -0.75 14.66 -0.91
C ASP A 43 -0.36 13.67 -2.03
N ALA A 44 0.34 12.58 -1.68
CA ALA A 44 0.85 11.62 -2.64
C ALA A 44 -0.27 10.75 -3.24
N PRO A 45 -0.28 10.52 -4.56
CA PRO A 45 -1.07 9.46 -5.18
C PRO A 45 -0.44 8.08 -4.91
N ALA A 46 -1.24 7.01 -4.94
CA ALA A 46 -0.75 5.64 -4.72
C ALA A 46 -0.17 5.00 -5.99
N GLY A 47 -0.47 5.51 -7.16
CA GLY A 47 -0.01 4.97 -8.43
C GLY A 47 -0.05 5.98 -9.56
N PRO A 48 0.42 5.61 -10.76
CA PRO A 48 0.32 6.45 -11.95
C PRO A 48 -1.15 6.64 -12.38
N MET A 49 -1.39 7.57 -13.31
CA MET A 49 -2.72 7.77 -13.90
C MET A 49 -3.25 6.46 -14.48
N ASP A 50 -4.56 6.27 -14.39
CA ASP A 50 -5.28 5.05 -14.81
C ASP A 50 -5.05 3.81 -13.93
N PHE A 51 -4.28 3.94 -12.86
CA PHE A 51 -4.15 2.96 -11.79
C PHE A 51 -5.03 3.32 -10.58
N HIS A 52 -5.00 2.48 -9.53
CA HIS A 52 -5.76 2.71 -8.31
C HIS A 52 -5.25 3.93 -7.54
N HIS A 53 -6.16 4.64 -6.89
CA HIS A 53 -5.86 5.76 -5.99
C HIS A 53 -4.94 6.84 -6.60
N ALA A 54 -5.09 7.10 -7.91
CA ALA A 54 -4.30 8.08 -8.67
C ALA A 54 -4.82 9.52 -8.48
N TYR A 55 -4.91 9.98 -7.24
CA TYR A 55 -5.40 11.31 -6.84
C TYR A 55 -4.64 11.84 -5.60
N PRO A 56 -4.72 13.16 -5.31
CA PRO A 56 -4.09 13.73 -4.11
C PRO A 56 -4.59 13.07 -2.83
N GLY A 57 -3.69 12.50 -2.04
CA GLY A 57 -4.00 11.75 -0.83
C GLY A 57 -4.39 10.29 -1.07
N GLY A 58 -4.35 9.82 -2.32
CA GLY A 58 -4.67 8.44 -2.67
C GLY A 58 -3.80 7.42 -1.95
N LEU A 59 -2.51 7.71 -1.74
CA LEU A 59 -1.62 6.84 -0.95
C LEU A 59 -2.08 6.70 0.50
N LEU A 60 -2.57 7.78 1.10
CA LEU A 60 -3.12 7.76 2.46
C LEU A 60 -4.40 6.93 2.54
N ASP A 61 -5.29 7.05 1.55
CA ASP A 61 -6.56 6.33 1.51
C ASP A 61 -6.32 4.84 1.30
N HIS A 62 -5.49 4.48 0.33
CA HIS A 62 -5.05 3.12 0.06
C HIS A 62 -4.43 2.46 1.30
N THR A 63 -3.39 3.06 1.88
CA THR A 63 -2.73 2.51 3.07
C THR A 63 -3.72 2.32 4.23
N TYR A 64 -4.63 3.27 4.44
CA TYR A 64 -5.63 3.16 5.49
C TYR A 64 -6.59 1.99 5.26
N SER A 65 -7.09 1.83 4.05
CA SER A 65 -7.98 0.74 3.66
C SER A 65 -7.29 -0.62 3.79
N VAL A 66 -6.06 -0.74 3.28
CA VAL A 66 -5.26 -1.97 3.36
C VAL A 66 -5.02 -2.38 4.81
N VAL A 67 -4.62 -1.47 5.70
CA VAL A 67 -4.38 -1.81 7.12
C VAL A 67 -5.66 -2.28 7.81
N LEU A 68 -6.79 -1.60 7.61
CA LEU A 68 -8.07 -2.01 8.19
C LEU A 68 -8.49 -3.40 7.71
N SER A 69 -8.37 -3.65 6.42
CA SER A 69 -8.73 -4.93 5.80
C SER A 69 -7.81 -6.04 6.26
N CYS A 70 -6.49 -5.80 6.37
CA CYS A 70 -5.53 -6.77 6.93
C CYS A 70 -5.90 -7.18 8.35
N ILE A 71 -6.24 -6.22 9.22
CA ILE A 71 -6.66 -6.49 10.60
C ILE A 71 -7.92 -7.37 10.59
N SER A 72 -8.93 -7.00 9.81
CA SER A 72 -10.22 -7.71 9.75
C SER A 72 -10.07 -9.14 9.22
N VAL A 73 -9.26 -9.32 8.16
CA VAL A 73 -8.97 -10.64 7.58
C VAL A 73 -8.22 -11.51 8.59
N ALA A 74 -7.16 -10.98 9.23
CA ALA A 74 -6.37 -11.70 10.21
C ALA A 74 -7.22 -12.14 11.42
N GLU A 75 -8.04 -11.24 11.97
CA GLU A 75 -8.95 -11.56 13.08
C GLU A 75 -9.97 -12.63 12.70
N ASN A 76 -10.47 -12.61 11.46
CA ASN A 76 -11.41 -13.61 10.96
C ASN A 76 -10.73 -14.98 10.78
N LEU A 77 -9.53 -15.01 10.18
CA LEU A 77 -8.77 -16.26 9.99
C LEU A 77 -8.44 -16.91 11.33
N GLN A 78 -8.04 -16.15 12.35
CA GLN A 78 -7.78 -16.68 13.69
C GLN A 78 -9.02 -17.28 14.38
N LYS A 79 -10.24 -16.81 14.06
CA LYS A 79 -11.49 -17.42 14.55
C LYS A 79 -11.81 -18.73 13.85
N VAL A 80 -11.56 -18.80 12.52
CA VAL A 80 -11.89 -19.98 11.70
C VAL A 80 -10.82 -21.07 11.87
N TYR A 81 -9.57 -20.69 12.03
CA TYR A 81 -8.42 -21.58 12.13
C TYR A 81 -7.69 -21.33 13.46
N PRO A 82 -8.09 -21.97 14.58
CA PRO A 82 -7.54 -21.68 15.91
C PRO A 82 -6.03 -21.93 16.05
N ASP A 83 -5.48 -22.83 15.23
CA ASP A 83 -4.06 -23.17 15.24
C ASP A 83 -3.18 -22.19 14.45
N ILE A 84 -3.79 -21.28 13.68
CA ILE A 84 -3.02 -20.30 12.91
C ILE A 84 -2.43 -19.24 13.83
N LYS A 85 -1.13 -19.00 13.70
CA LYS A 85 -0.44 -17.94 14.44
C LYS A 85 -0.20 -16.77 13.50
N ILE A 86 -0.85 -15.66 13.76
CA ILE A 86 -0.66 -14.41 13.02
C ILE A 86 -0.09 -13.37 13.99
N ASN A 87 1.09 -12.84 13.67
CA ASN A 87 1.69 -11.74 14.41
C ASN A 87 1.05 -10.43 13.95
N MET A 88 0.04 -9.98 14.68
CA MET A 88 -0.68 -8.73 14.36
C MET A 88 0.22 -7.49 14.36
N ASP A 89 1.27 -7.47 15.19
CA ASP A 89 2.19 -6.34 15.26
C ASP A 89 3.02 -6.23 13.98
N HIS A 90 3.54 -7.35 13.48
CA HIS A 90 4.29 -7.40 12.22
C HIS A 90 3.37 -7.07 11.02
N LEU A 91 2.16 -7.64 10.98
CA LEU A 91 1.21 -7.38 9.90
C LEU A 91 0.81 -5.90 9.84
N ILE A 92 0.45 -5.29 10.98
CA ILE A 92 0.05 -3.88 11.03
C ILE A 92 1.22 -2.97 10.64
N SER A 93 2.42 -3.24 11.16
CA SER A 93 3.61 -2.45 10.83
C SER A 93 3.92 -2.53 9.33
N ALA A 94 3.93 -3.73 8.76
CA ALA A 94 4.19 -3.92 7.34
C ALA A 94 3.12 -3.27 6.45
N ALA A 95 1.84 -3.46 6.78
CA ALA A 95 0.73 -2.86 6.03
C ALA A 95 0.75 -1.32 6.07
N LEU A 96 1.23 -0.72 7.17
CA LEU A 96 1.42 0.74 7.25
C LEU A 96 2.57 1.24 6.38
N LEU A 97 3.58 0.41 6.11
CA LEU A 97 4.85 0.82 5.52
C LEU A 97 5.10 0.26 4.11
N HIS A 98 4.27 -0.67 3.59
CA HIS A 98 4.54 -1.37 2.34
C HIS A 98 4.76 -0.42 1.16
N ASP A 99 4.01 0.65 1.12
CA ASP A 99 3.97 1.63 0.04
C ASP A 99 4.66 2.97 0.37
N ILE A 100 5.30 3.07 1.54
CA ILE A 100 5.81 4.36 2.05
C ILE A 100 6.78 5.06 1.09
N MET A 101 7.52 4.31 0.28
CA MET A 101 8.48 4.87 -0.67
C MET A 101 7.83 5.46 -1.92
N LYS A 102 6.54 5.22 -2.16
CA LYS A 102 5.79 5.86 -3.27
C LYS A 102 5.78 7.38 -3.20
N ILE A 103 5.97 7.97 -2.02
CA ILE A 103 6.11 9.44 -1.88
C ILE A 103 7.30 10.02 -2.64
N PHE A 104 8.33 9.23 -2.94
CA PHE A 104 9.49 9.62 -3.74
C PHE A 104 9.33 9.28 -5.22
N ILE A 105 8.30 8.49 -5.57
CA ILE A 105 8.07 8.00 -6.93
C ILE A 105 6.97 8.80 -7.61
N PHE A 106 5.86 9.07 -6.93
CA PHE A 106 4.70 9.72 -7.52
C PHE A 106 4.41 11.08 -6.90
N ARG A 107 4.03 12.04 -7.75
CA ARG A 107 3.61 13.37 -7.35
C ARG A 107 2.40 13.82 -8.14
N TRP A 108 1.46 14.44 -7.45
CA TRP A 108 0.34 15.11 -8.09
C TRP A 108 0.77 16.49 -8.59
N ASN A 109 0.45 16.80 -9.85
CA ASN A 109 0.74 18.10 -10.46
C ASN A 109 -0.38 18.52 -11.43
N ASN A 110 -1.22 19.46 -11.01
CA ASN A 110 -2.24 20.09 -11.87
C ASN A 110 -3.10 19.09 -12.69
N GLY A 111 -3.64 18.06 -12.04
CA GLY A 111 -4.54 17.10 -12.69
C GLY A 111 -3.87 15.85 -13.25
N VAL A 112 -2.54 15.73 -13.12
CA VAL A 112 -1.79 14.55 -13.58
C VAL A 112 -0.86 14.02 -12.50
N VAL A 113 -0.60 12.72 -12.53
CA VAL A 113 0.45 12.10 -11.72
C VAL A 113 1.76 12.13 -12.50
N LEU A 114 2.79 12.73 -11.90
CA LEU A 114 4.15 12.68 -12.40
C LEU A 114 4.90 11.58 -11.68
N GLN A 115 5.68 10.80 -12.43
CA GLN A 115 6.60 9.81 -11.90
C GLN A 115 8.03 10.35 -11.96
N THR A 116 8.82 10.09 -10.92
CA THR A 116 10.25 10.41 -10.90
C THR A 116 11.04 9.38 -11.71
N ASP A 117 12.31 9.68 -11.97
CA ASP A 117 13.27 8.83 -12.69
C ASP A 117 13.93 7.76 -11.80
N THR A 118 13.33 7.43 -10.64
CA THR A 118 13.85 6.37 -9.77
C THR A 118 13.88 5.02 -10.49
N LEU A 119 14.99 4.31 -10.35
CA LEU A 119 15.20 2.97 -10.91
C LEU A 119 14.78 1.86 -9.93
N MET A 120 14.53 2.21 -8.67
CA MET A 120 14.15 1.25 -7.65
C MET A 120 12.64 1.09 -7.60
N ASP A 121 12.20 -0.16 -7.57
CA ASP A 121 10.84 -0.50 -7.21
C ASP A 121 10.53 -0.13 -5.75
N HIS A 122 9.29 0.35 -5.48
CA HIS A 122 8.95 0.86 -4.15
C HIS A 122 8.99 -0.22 -3.06
N GLY A 123 8.63 -1.48 -3.36
CA GLY A 123 8.66 -2.57 -2.39
C GLY A 123 10.09 -2.97 -2.02
N ILE A 124 10.97 -3.07 -3.02
CA ILE A 124 12.40 -3.32 -2.80
C ILE A 124 13.02 -2.16 -2.01
N TRP A 125 12.68 -0.93 -2.37
CA TRP A 125 13.20 0.25 -1.69
C TRP A 125 12.71 0.34 -0.25
N ALA A 126 11.41 0.11 -0.01
CA ALA A 126 10.86 0.05 1.34
C ALA A 126 11.54 -1.02 2.20
N ALA A 127 11.75 -2.23 1.66
CA ALA A 127 12.47 -3.29 2.35
C ALA A 127 13.92 -2.88 2.73
N ALA A 128 14.65 -2.23 1.81
CA ALA A 128 15.99 -1.72 2.08
C ALA A 128 16.00 -0.64 3.17
N GLU A 129 15.01 0.27 3.17
CA GLU A 129 14.89 1.30 4.19
C GLU A 129 14.50 0.73 5.56
N LEU A 130 13.64 -0.31 5.58
CA LEU A 130 13.30 -1.03 6.82
C LEU A 130 14.52 -1.76 7.39
N TYR A 131 15.31 -2.43 6.53
CA TYR A 131 16.56 -3.08 6.94
C TYR A 131 17.55 -2.07 7.56
N ALA A 132 17.72 -0.91 6.90
CA ALA A 132 18.62 0.14 7.41
C ALA A 132 18.16 0.77 8.74
N ARG A 133 16.93 0.51 9.18
CA ARG A 133 16.32 0.97 10.43
C ARG A 133 16.11 -0.13 11.45
N ASP A 134 16.75 -1.28 11.26
CA ASP A 134 16.70 -2.42 12.17
C ASP A 134 15.26 -2.91 12.47
N PHE A 135 14.38 -2.93 11.46
CA PHE A 135 13.10 -3.59 11.58
C PHE A 135 13.26 -5.11 11.64
N PRO A 136 12.33 -5.85 12.27
CA PRO A 136 12.34 -7.31 12.26
C PRO A 136 12.33 -7.88 10.85
N GLU A 137 13.04 -9.00 10.63
CA GLU A 137 13.12 -9.68 9.32
C GLU A 137 11.73 -10.00 8.76
N GLU A 138 10.80 -10.40 9.63
CA GLU A 138 9.43 -10.73 9.23
C GLU A 138 8.69 -9.51 8.66
N VAL A 139 8.86 -8.32 9.25
CA VAL A 139 8.27 -7.09 8.73
C VAL A 139 8.87 -6.73 7.38
N ILE A 140 10.20 -6.86 7.25
CA ILE A 140 10.91 -6.64 5.98
C ILE A 140 10.42 -7.62 4.92
N HIS A 141 10.29 -8.92 5.27
CA HIS A 141 9.79 -9.94 4.36
C HIS A 141 8.37 -9.64 3.88
N ILE A 142 7.44 -9.29 4.80
CA ILE A 142 6.06 -8.97 4.45
C ILE A 142 6.01 -7.82 3.43
N VAL A 143 6.81 -6.77 3.65
CA VAL A 143 6.91 -5.63 2.73
C VAL A 143 7.56 -6.02 1.41
N ALA A 144 8.68 -6.75 1.43
CA ALA A 144 9.41 -7.16 0.23
C ALA A 144 8.60 -8.11 -0.68
N SER A 145 7.62 -8.82 -0.11
CA SER A 145 6.83 -9.84 -0.81
C SER A 145 5.40 -9.40 -1.17
N HIS A 146 5.02 -8.14 -0.92
CA HIS A 146 3.63 -7.69 -1.14
C HIS A 146 3.19 -7.77 -2.62
N PHE A 147 4.11 -7.75 -3.60
CA PHE A 147 3.80 -8.05 -5.00
C PHE A 147 3.39 -9.51 -5.26
N GLY A 148 3.51 -10.37 -4.27
CA GLY A 148 3.13 -11.78 -4.37
C GLY A 148 4.03 -12.61 -5.27
N PRO A 149 3.48 -13.68 -5.87
CA PRO A 149 4.26 -14.60 -6.71
C PRO A 149 4.90 -13.96 -7.94
N SER A 150 4.40 -12.82 -8.39
CA SER A 150 4.96 -12.07 -9.52
C SER A 150 6.16 -11.20 -9.14
N GLY A 151 6.40 -11.02 -7.84
CA GLY A 151 7.53 -10.27 -7.33
C GLY A 151 8.80 -11.12 -7.19
N PRO A 152 9.95 -10.47 -6.93
CA PRO A 152 11.23 -11.17 -6.76
C PRO A 152 11.30 -12.01 -5.48
N ASN A 153 10.42 -11.76 -4.51
CA ASN A 153 10.38 -12.44 -3.23
C ASN A 153 8.93 -12.86 -2.93
N PRO A 154 8.55 -14.13 -3.18
CA PRO A 154 7.17 -14.58 -2.95
C PRO A 154 6.83 -14.61 -1.44
N PRO A 155 5.56 -14.39 -1.06
CA PRO A 155 5.12 -14.41 0.34
C PRO A 155 5.25 -15.82 0.94
N GLN A 156 5.93 -15.93 2.10
CA GLN A 156 6.22 -17.18 2.78
C GLN A 156 5.57 -17.27 4.17
N THR A 157 4.94 -16.20 4.65
CA THR A 157 4.24 -16.17 5.92
C THR A 157 2.76 -15.85 5.73
N THR A 158 1.93 -16.19 6.71
CA THR A 158 0.50 -15.87 6.66
C THR A 158 0.27 -14.36 6.56
N GLU A 159 1.04 -13.57 7.29
CA GLU A 159 0.98 -12.12 7.26
C GLU A 159 1.30 -11.57 5.87
N ALA A 160 2.34 -12.11 5.21
CA ALA A 160 2.73 -11.72 3.87
C ALA A 160 1.64 -12.07 2.83
N ILE A 161 1.02 -13.24 2.96
CA ILE A 161 -0.11 -13.65 2.12
C ILE A 161 -1.30 -12.71 2.32
N ILE A 162 -1.63 -12.39 3.58
CA ILE A 162 -2.73 -11.47 3.89
C ILE A 162 -2.47 -10.10 3.26
N LEU A 163 -1.29 -9.52 3.47
CA LEU A 163 -0.98 -8.20 2.92
C LEU A 163 -1.08 -8.22 1.40
N HIS A 164 -0.48 -9.20 0.72
CA HIS A 164 -0.51 -9.32 -0.74
C HIS A 164 -1.95 -9.31 -1.28
N PHE A 165 -2.82 -10.20 -0.78
CA PHE A 165 -4.18 -10.30 -1.31
C PHE A 165 -5.07 -9.11 -0.93
N VAL A 166 -4.87 -8.53 0.24
CA VAL A 166 -5.62 -7.34 0.67
C VAL A 166 -5.21 -6.10 -0.13
N ASP A 167 -3.93 -5.92 -0.40
CA ASP A 167 -3.40 -4.86 -1.24
C ASP A 167 -3.97 -4.93 -2.67
N GLN A 168 -3.92 -6.12 -3.29
CA GLN A 168 -4.51 -6.38 -4.60
C GLN A 168 -6.02 -6.14 -4.60
N LEU A 169 -6.73 -6.59 -3.56
CA LEU A 169 -8.17 -6.39 -3.44
C LEU A 169 -8.53 -4.90 -3.41
N ASP A 170 -7.84 -4.11 -2.59
CA ASP A 170 -8.08 -2.67 -2.48
C ASP A 170 -7.82 -1.95 -3.81
N ALA A 171 -6.70 -2.28 -4.47
CA ALA A 171 -6.36 -1.75 -5.78
C ALA A 171 -7.43 -2.08 -6.84
N MET A 172 -7.91 -3.31 -6.89
CA MET A 172 -8.95 -3.74 -7.84
C MET A 172 -10.31 -3.09 -7.55
N VAL A 173 -10.68 -2.92 -6.28
CA VAL A 173 -11.93 -2.25 -5.88
C VAL A 173 -11.91 -0.79 -6.30
N ASP A 174 -10.82 -0.04 -6.04
CA ASP A 174 -10.71 1.36 -6.46
C ASP A 174 -10.71 1.48 -7.99
N ALA A 175 -9.98 0.63 -8.70
CA ALA A 175 -9.99 0.60 -10.16
C ALA A 175 -11.40 0.35 -10.72
N ASN A 176 -12.16 -0.58 -10.11
CA ASN A 176 -13.55 -0.85 -10.51
C ASN A 176 -14.48 0.34 -10.21
N ILE A 177 -14.33 1.02 -9.07
CA ILE A 177 -15.07 2.23 -8.74
C ILE A 177 -14.81 3.32 -9.78
N ASN A 178 -13.55 3.51 -10.17
CA ASN A 178 -13.17 4.50 -11.18
C ASN A 178 -13.70 4.14 -12.56
N PHE A 179 -13.66 2.85 -12.94
CA PHE A 179 -14.28 2.35 -14.15
C PHE A 179 -15.80 2.63 -14.18
N MET A 180 -16.51 2.35 -13.07
CA MET A 180 -17.94 2.58 -12.96
C MET A 180 -18.33 4.06 -13.03
N LYS A 181 -17.45 4.96 -12.59
CA LYS A 181 -17.63 6.42 -12.69
C LYS A 181 -17.34 6.97 -14.09
N ASN A 182 -16.56 6.25 -14.90
CA ASN A 182 -16.20 6.68 -16.24
C ASN A 182 -17.24 6.23 -17.27
N GLU A 183 -18.19 7.09 -17.59
CA GLU A 183 -19.27 6.81 -18.53
C GLU A 183 -18.78 6.34 -19.91
N LYS A 184 -17.65 6.89 -20.40
CA LYS A 184 -17.07 6.50 -21.69
C LYS A 184 -16.59 5.05 -21.69
N LEU A 185 -15.97 4.60 -20.60
CA LEU A 185 -15.50 3.22 -20.46
C LEU A 185 -16.69 2.26 -20.25
N ARG A 186 -17.71 2.66 -19.48
CA ARG A 186 -18.92 1.88 -19.28
C ARG A 186 -19.63 1.54 -20.59
N VAL A 187 -19.77 2.53 -21.49
CA VAL A 187 -20.44 2.35 -22.79
C VAL A 187 -19.71 1.33 -23.67
N LEU A 188 -18.37 1.22 -23.58
CA LEU A 188 -17.61 0.25 -24.37
C LEU A 188 -17.92 -1.22 -24.01
N PHE A 189 -18.34 -1.48 -22.77
CA PHE A 189 -18.61 -2.83 -22.24
C PHE A 189 -20.11 -3.16 -22.12
N LEU A 190 -20.99 -2.23 -22.50
CA LEU A 190 -22.42 -2.53 -22.60
C LEU A 190 -22.66 -3.50 -23.75
N PRO A 191 -23.67 -4.42 -23.63
CA PRO A 191 -24.17 -5.20 -24.75
C PRO A 191 -24.55 -4.27 -25.93
N GLU A 192 -24.36 -4.75 -27.15
CA GLU A 192 -24.61 -3.93 -28.35
C GLU A 192 -26.04 -3.35 -28.44
N GLU A 193 -27.00 -4.03 -27.85
CA GLU A 193 -28.40 -3.59 -27.77
C GLU A 193 -28.58 -2.31 -26.93
N GLU A 194 -27.81 -2.17 -25.86
CA GLU A 194 -27.86 -0.98 -24.98
C GLU A 194 -27.04 0.20 -25.53
N LYS A 195 -26.01 -0.06 -26.35
CA LYS A 195 -25.18 0.99 -26.99
C LYS A 195 -26.01 1.86 -27.96
N LYS A 196 -27.11 1.32 -28.52
CA LYS A 196 -27.98 2.04 -29.46
C LYS A 196 -28.97 2.99 -28.79
N SER A 197 -29.27 2.82 -27.51
CA SER A 197 -30.20 3.67 -26.76
C SER A 197 -29.50 4.86 -26.07
N SER A 198 -28.16 4.93 -26.12
CA SER A 198 -27.33 5.97 -25.45
C SER A 198 -26.83 7.05 -26.43
N LYS A 199 -27.35 7.07 -27.69
CA LYS A 199 -27.17 8.13 -28.69
C LYS A 199 -28.48 8.90 -28.80
#